data_b36a620f61f864fc101672e2dadad121
#
_entry.id   b36a620f61f864fc101672e2dadad121
#
_cell.length_a   1.000
_cell.length_b   1.000
_cell.length_c   1.000
_cell.angle_alpha   90.00
_cell.angle_beta   90.00
_cell.angle_gamma   90.00
#
_symmetry.space_group_name_H-M   'P 1'
#
loop_
_entity.id
_entity.type
_entity.pdbx_description
1 polymer ?
#
loop_
_entity_poly.entity_id
_entity_poly.type
_entity_poly.pdbx_seq_one_letter_code
_entity_poly.pdbx_strand_id
1 'polypeptide(L)'
;FCTGGRGTSGGVYRVVYKGEIPERVKNLGSGVAAAIRQPQLESAWARQEIASIRRQLGDQWGQLVAGVAFSNDNPSHYRTRAMDLMQLFGPVPSEDLVIELSEAPSETVRAKAAWMMGLHPDAKSRERLIEMLRDRDARVQRAVCEAMLRSGQLPSDPSDILPLLADEDRTLAFVARRVLERMPVDKWRKQVLGHLDSRVGILGMLALVNADPSEETCLEVLARSSELMTEFLSDADFVDTLRLCQVALHRGQIDPSRVTALRDQIAEEFPAGDNRMNHELIRLAAYLQADSIADRALDYLSSDNPEPDRTLAAMCLQFLSHDWNAEQRFEILKYYESAANNTSSSSLAMYLMNVTRDFGKSLSDEDVTAILEQGAVWRNAALAAIYKLPRPIDEE
;
A
#
# COMPACT_ATOMS: atom_id res chain seq x y z
N PHE A 1 10.87 -19.57 -14.42
CA PHE A 1 10.18 -19.39 -13.12
C PHE A 1 9.91 -20.76 -12.49
N CYS A 2 9.76 -20.77 -11.18
CA CYS A 2 9.44 -21.96 -10.41
C CYS A 2 8.04 -21.83 -9.84
N THR A 3 7.30 -22.93 -9.77
CA THR A 3 6.04 -23.05 -9.06
C THR A 3 6.20 -24.11 -7.97
N GLY A 4 5.37 -24.04 -6.96
CA GLY A 4 5.34 -24.99 -5.86
C GLY A 4 5.00 -24.30 -4.56
N GLY A 5 4.65 -25.08 -3.57
CA GLY A 5 4.31 -24.61 -2.23
C GLY A 5 4.30 -25.78 -1.25
N ARG A 6 4.09 -25.48 0.03
CA ARG A 6 4.04 -26.50 1.07
C ARG A 6 2.91 -27.50 0.77
N GLY A 7 3.25 -28.78 0.59
CA GLY A 7 2.27 -29.84 0.30
C GLY A 7 1.81 -29.94 -1.16
N THR A 8 2.42 -29.19 -2.09
CA THR A 8 2.08 -29.26 -3.52
C THR A 8 3.29 -29.64 -4.37
N SER A 9 3.03 -30.32 -5.49
CA SER A 9 4.07 -30.57 -6.50
C SER A 9 4.45 -29.26 -7.17
N GLY A 10 5.74 -29.02 -7.30
CA GLY A 10 6.28 -27.86 -7.99
C GLY A 10 6.91 -28.22 -9.33
N GLY A 11 7.17 -27.21 -10.14
CA GLY A 11 7.86 -27.35 -11.41
C GLY A 11 8.79 -26.17 -11.69
N VAL A 12 9.78 -26.42 -12.52
CA VAL A 12 10.66 -25.39 -13.09
C VAL A 12 10.30 -25.23 -14.56
N TYR A 13 9.99 -24.00 -14.94
CA TYR A 13 9.54 -23.67 -16.28
C TYR A 13 10.48 -22.68 -16.94
N ARG A 14 10.72 -22.86 -18.22
CA ARG A 14 11.43 -21.92 -19.08
C ARG A 14 10.47 -21.33 -20.10
N VAL A 15 10.37 -20.02 -20.17
CA VAL A 15 9.68 -19.31 -21.24
C VAL A 15 10.67 -19.09 -22.37
N VAL A 16 10.29 -19.52 -23.58
CA VAL A 16 11.07 -19.29 -24.80
C VAL A 16 10.18 -18.64 -25.87
N TYR A 17 10.74 -17.62 -26.52
CA TYR A 17 10.11 -17.05 -27.70
C TYR A 17 10.28 -17.99 -28.88
N LYS A 18 9.17 -18.37 -29.54
CA LYS A 18 9.17 -19.28 -30.71
C LYS A 18 8.81 -18.57 -32.03
N GLY A 19 8.53 -17.25 -31.98
CA GLY A 19 8.24 -16.45 -33.17
C GLY A 19 9.50 -16.10 -33.97
N GLU A 20 9.30 -15.51 -35.12
CA GLU A 20 10.40 -14.94 -35.89
C GLU A 20 10.98 -13.72 -35.18
N ILE A 21 12.31 -13.69 -35.04
CA ILE A 21 13.00 -12.52 -34.49
C ILE A 21 12.96 -11.41 -35.55
N PRO A 22 12.34 -10.24 -35.24
CA PRO A 22 12.26 -9.14 -36.19
C PRO A 22 13.66 -8.69 -36.68
N GLU A 23 13.77 -8.31 -37.93
CA GLU A 23 15.05 -7.92 -38.54
C GLU A 23 15.73 -6.75 -37.78
N ARG A 24 14.92 -5.82 -37.25
CA ARG A 24 15.40 -4.73 -36.37
C ARG A 24 16.13 -5.16 -35.11
N VAL A 25 15.93 -6.42 -34.66
CA VAL A 25 16.61 -6.99 -33.50
C VAL A 25 17.85 -7.75 -33.91
N LYS A 26 17.85 -8.34 -35.12
CA LYS A 26 19.01 -9.03 -35.71
C LYS A 26 20.08 -8.04 -36.20
N ASN A 27 19.62 -6.95 -36.84
CA ASN A 27 20.50 -5.91 -37.40
C ASN A 27 20.33 -4.62 -36.59
N LEU A 28 21.23 -4.38 -35.67
CA LEU A 28 21.23 -3.18 -34.82
C LEU A 28 21.86 -1.96 -35.52
N GLY A 29 22.44 -2.14 -36.72
CA GLY A 29 23.20 -1.08 -37.42
C GLY A 29 24.63 -0.96 -36.90
N SER A 30 25.18 0.25 -36.98
CA SER A 30 26.58 0.53 -36.57
C SER A 30 26.66 1.83 -35.73
N GLY A 31 27.80 2.07 -35.10
CA GLY A 31 28.05 3.27 -34.32
C GLY A 31 27.06 3.50 -33.19
N VAL A 32 26.72 4.79 -32.95
CA VAL A 32 25.79 5.15 -31.86
C VAL A 32 24.40 4.49 -32.00
N ALA A 33 23.94 4.26 -33.23
CA ALA A 33 22.66 3.59 -33.48
C ALA A 33 22.66 2.15 -32.97
N ALA A 34 23.74 1.42 -33.15
CA ALA A 34 23.88 0.05 -32.61
C ALA A 34 23.88 0.03 -31.08
N ALA A 35 24.53 1.01 -30.45
CA ALA A 35 24.52 1.14 -29.00
C ALA A 35 23.11 1.41 -28.45
N ILE A 36 22.36 2.33 -29.06
CA ILE A 36 20.99 2.70 -28.64
C ILE A 36 20.00 1.56 -28.86
N ARG A 37 20.17 0.77 -29.91
CA ARG A 37 19.26 -0.33 -30.27
C ARG A 37 19.52 -1.62 -29.53
N GLN A 38 20.54 -1.71 -28.67
CA GLN A 38 20.77 -2.91 -27.86
C GLN A 38 19.51 -3.30 -27.09
N PRO A 39 19.02 -4.54 -27.18
CA PRO A 39 17.73 -4.94 -26.56
C PRO A 39 17.70 -4.77 -25.05
N GLN A 40 18.83 -5.05 -24.38
CA GLN A 40 18.97 -5.04 -22.93
C GLN A 40 20.26 -4.32 -22.53
N LEU A 41 20.19 -3.00 -22.35
CA LEU A 41 21.36 -2.13 -22.09
C LEU A 41 22.23 -2.59 -20.91
N GLU A 42 21.61 -3.19 -19.90
CA GLU A 42 22.31 -3.58 -18.66
C GLU A 42 22.86 -5.00 -18.68
N SER A 43 22.54 -5.80 -19.71
CA SER A 43 23.10 -7.15 -19.84
C SER A 43 24.62 -7.11 -20.06
N ALA A 44 25.33 -8.13 -19.57
CA ALA A 44 26.80 -8.19 -19.69
C ALA A 44 27.26 -8.12 -21.16
N TRP A 45 26.57 -8.82 -22.06
CA TRP A 45 26.90 -8.81 -23.48
C TRP A 45 26.62 -7.45 -24.15
N ALA A 46 25.49 -6.80 -23.83
CA ALA A 46 25.20 -5.47 -24.37
C ALA A 46 26.19 -4.42 -23.83
N ARG A 47 26.57 -4.48 -22.57
CA ARG A 47 27.57 -3.60 -21.97
C ARG A 47 28.93 -3.74 -22.65
N GLN A 48 29.35 -4.95 -22.97
CA GLN A 48 30.60 -5.21 -23.68
C GLN A 48 30.57 -4.61 -25.09
N GLU A 49 29.47 -4.82 -25.82
CA GLU A 49 29.27 -4.28 -27.15
C GLU A 49 29.25 -2.74 -27.15
N ILE A 50 28.46 -2.13 -26.25
CA ILE A 50 28.39 -0.67 -26.11
C ILE A 50 29.76 -0.09 -25.74
N ALA A 51 30.48 -0.73 -24.83
CA ALA A 51 31.83 -0.31 -24.46
C ALA A 51 32.82 -0.38 -25.66
N SER A 52 32.67 -1.39 -26.53
CA SER A 52 33.44 -1.51 -27.76
C SER A 52 33.12 -0.37 -28.74
N ILE A 53 31.84 -0.11 -28.98
CA ILE A 53 31.34 1.01 -29.82
C ILE A 53 31.85 2.34 -29.29
N ARG A 54 31.77 2.57 -27.98
CA ARG A 54 32.26 3.80 -27.34
C ARG A 54 33.75 4.01 -27.61
N ARG A 55 34.58 2.94 -27.50
CA ARG A 55 36.02 3.03 -27.80
C ARG A 55 36.29 3.38 -29.27
N GLN A 56 35.50 2.79 -30.18
CA GLN A 56 35.63 3.08 -31.62
C GLN A 56 35.26 4.53 -31.98
N LEU A 57 34.22 5.09 -31.31
CA LEU A 57 33.77 6.46 -31.52
C LEU A 57 34.65 7.48 -30.81
N GLY A 58 35.39 7.08 -29.79
CA GLY A 58 36.31 7.95 -29.05
C GLY A 58 35.63 9.23 -28.55
N ASP A 59 36.25 10.39 -28.85
CA ASP A 59 35.75 11.69 -28.39
C ASP A 59 34.37 12.08 -28.96
N GLN A 60 33.95 11.48 -30.07
CA GLN A 60 32.65 11.75 -30.68
C GLN A 60 31.51 11.12 -29.93
N TRP A 61 31.75 10.12 -29.07
CA TRP A 61 30.74 9.37 -28.36
C TRP A 61 29.75 10.28 -27.62
N GLY A 62 30.25 11.20 -26.79
CA GLY A 62 29.39 12.08 -25.96
C GLY A 62 28.47 12.96 -26.79
N GLN A 63 29.02 13.58 -27.84
CA GLN A 63 28.27 14.46 -28.76
C GLN A 63 27.20 13.67 -29.53
N LEU A 64 27.51 12.47 -30.02
CA LEU A 64 26.58 11.64 -30.78
C LEU A 64 25.41 11.14 -29.91
N VAL A 65 25.69 10.68 -28.69
CA VAL A 65 24.64 10.22 -27.78
C VAL A 65 23.76 11.39 -27.34
N ALA A 66 24.34 12.54 -26.98
CA ALA A 66 23.60 13.77 -26.66
C ALA A 66 22.74 14.23 -27.83
N GLY A 67 23.25 14.19 -29.06
CA GLY A 67 22.51 14.54 -30.28
C GLY A 67 21.29 13.63 -30.50
N VAL A 68 21.39 12.31 -30.19
CA VAL A 68 20.23 11.43 -30.28
C VAL A 68 19.18 11.75 -29.20
N ALA A 69 19.61 12.08 -27.98
CA ALA A 69 18.69 12.48 -26.92
C ALA A 69 17.96 13.78 -27.27
N PHE A 70 18.67 14.72 -27.84
CA PHE A 70 18.20 16.07 -28.16
C PHE A 70 17.20 16.11 -29.32
N SER A 71 17.54 15.45 -30.44
CA SER A 71 16.78 15.59 -31.70
C SER A 71 15.36 15.04 -31.60
N ASN A 72 14.37 15.89 -31.91
CA ASN A 72 12.96 15.50 -31.98
C ASN A 72 12.63 14.58 -33.17
N ASP A 73 13.55 14.45 -34.17
CA ASP A 73 13.38 13.50 -35.27
C ASP A 73 13.56 12.04 -34.81
N ASN A 74 14.21 11.83 -33.66
CA ASN A 74 14.35 10.51 -33.09
C ASN A 74 13.10 10.12 -32.30
N PRO A 75 12.66 8.86 -32.44
CA PRO A 75 11.60 8.33 -31.58
C PRO A 75 11.92 8.50 -30.08
N SER A 76 10.91 8.83 -29.27
CA SER A 76 11.09 9.11 -27.83
C SER A 76 11.81 7.99 -27.08
N HIS A 77 11.56 6.72 -27.43
CA HIS A 77 12.24 5.59 -26.81
C HIS A 77 13.76 5.52 -27.14
N TYR A 78 14.22 6.03 -28.29
CA TYR A 78 15.65 6.16 -28.56
C TYR A 78 16.26 7.35 -27.83
N ARG A 79 15.51 8.43 -27.70
CA ARG A 79 15.93 9.60 -26.92
C ARG A 79 16.16 9.25 -25.45
N THR A 80 15.20 8.53 -24.83
CA THR A 80 15.35 8.07 -23.44
C THR A 80 16.48 7.06 -23.28
N ARG A 81 16.68 6.15 -24.25
CA ARG A 81 17.80 5.20 -24.22
C ARG A 81 19.16 5.91 -24.38
N ALA A 82 19.23 6.99 -25.14
CA ALA A 82 20.44 7.81 -25.21
C ALA A 82 20.76 8.43 -23.83
N MET A 83 19.74 8.88 -23.09
CA MET A 83 19.93 9.36 -21.73
C MET A 83 20.41 8.22 -20.78
N ASP A 84 19.89 6.99 -20.94
CA ASP A 84 20.40 5.82 -20.20
C ASP A 84 21.86 5.52 -20.55
N LEU A 85 22.25 5.64 -21.81
CA LEU A 85 23.64 5.44 -22.22
C LEU A 85 24.57 6.51 -21.63
N MET A 86 24.15 7.76 -21.57
CA MET A 86 24.93 8.81 -20.88
C MET A 86 25.10 8.48 -19.40
N GLN A 87 24.05 7.99 -18.73
CA GLN A 87 24.11 7.60 -17.32
C GLN A 87 25.04 6.38 -17.09
N LEU A 88 24.96 5.36 -17.94
CA LEU A 88 25.67 4.11 -17.75
C LEU A 88 27.14 4.16 -18.22
N PHE A 89 27.43 4.96 -19.24
CA PHE A 89 28.73 4.95 -19.92
C PHE A 89 29.39 6.34 -19.98
N GLY A 90 28.67 7.40 -19.56
CA GLY A 90 29.14 8.78 -19.66
C GLY A 90 29.15 9.31 -21.10
N PRO A 91 29.50 10.59 -21.26
CA PRO A 91 29.63 11.55 -20.17
C PRO A 91 28.28 11.81 -19.49
N VAL A 92 28.30 12.20 -18.22
CA VAL A 92 27.09 12.69 -17.53
C VAL A 92 26.51 13.85 -18.34
N PRO A 93 25.19 13.87 -18.63
CA PRO A 93 24.58 14.94 -19.38
C PRO A 93 24.76 16.28 -18.66
N SER A 94 24.97 17.35 -19.44
CA SER A 94 25.04 18.70 -18.89
C SER A 94 23.67 19.11 -18.30
N GLU A 95 23.71 19.98 -17.31
CA GLU A 95 22.52 20.59 -16.71
C GLU A 95 21.62 21.21 -17.81
N ASP A 96 22.18 22.03 -18.69
CA ASP A 96 21.41 22.68 -19.75
C ASP A 96 20.72 21.67 -20.70
N LEU A 97 21.39 20.57 -21.05
CA LEU A 97 20.78 19.52 -21.87
C LEU A 97 19.59 18.87 -21.16
N VAL A 98 19.71 18.59 -19.86
CA VAL A 98 18.62 17.94 -19.08
C VAL A 98 17.44 18.90 -18.92
N ILE A 99 17.70 20.18 -18.69
CA ILE A 99 16.66 21.22 -18.64
C ILE A 99 15.91 21.28 -19.98
N GLU A 100 16.62 21.34 -21.09
CA GLU A 100 16.00 21.39 -22.41
C GLU A 100 15.19 20.14 -22.74
N LEU A 101 15.68 18.96 -22.38
CA LEU A 101 14.93 17.70 -22.52
C LEU A 101 13.67 17.65 -21.66
N SER A 102 13.63 18.41 -20.57
CA SER A 102 12.44 18.53 -19.70
C SER A 102 11.31 19.33 -20.35
N GLU A 103 11.58 20.04 -21.45
CA GLU A 103 10.61 20.80 -22.25
C GLU A 103 10.18 20.05 -23.52
N ALA A 104 10.69 18.84 -23.75
CA ALA A 104 10.40 18.07 -24.92
C ALA A 104 8.90 17.84 -25.13
N PRO A 105 8.41 17.77 -26.37
CA PRO A 105 7.01 17.45 -26.66
C PRO A 105 6.56 16.11 -26.07
N SER A 106 7.46 15.12 -26.05
CA SER A 106 7.17 13.78 -25.52
C SER A 106 7.24 13.74 -24.00
N GLU A 107 6.14 13.34 -23.36
CA GLU A 107 6.04 13.10 -21.91
C GLU A 107 7.07 12.08 -21.41
N THR A 108 7.37 11.07 -22.22
CA THR A 108 8.35 10.04 -21.87
C THR A 108 9.76 10.64 -21.74
N VAL A 109 10.11 11.60 -22.62
CA VAL A 109 11.39 12.31 -22.56
C VAL A 109 11.42 13.26 -21.37
N ARG A 110 10.35 14.02 -21.12
CA ARG A 110 10.25 14.90 -19.95
C ARG A 110 10.36 14.12 -18.63
N ALA A 111 9.65 13.00 -18.51
CA ALA A 111 9.75 12.13 -17.33
C ALA A 111 11.18 11.59 -17.12
N LYS A 112 11.88 11.23 -18.21
CA LYS A 112 13.27 10.78 -18.15
C LYS A 112 14.22 11.90 -17.77
N ALA A 113 13.98 13.13 -18.23
CA ALA A 113 14.72 14.31 -17.80
C ALA A 113 14.56 14.57 -16.29
N ALA A 114 13.34 14.52 -15.78
CA ALA A 114 13.08 14.62 -14.33
C ALA A 114 13.85 13.53 -13.54
N TRP A 115 13.83 12.28 -14.03
CA TRP A 115 14.60 11.19 -13.42
C TRP A 115 16.11 11.49 -13.38
N MET A 116 16.67 12.09 -14.44
CA MET A 116 18.09 12.48 -14.51
C MET A 116 18.41 13.61 -13.54
N MET A 117 17.54 14.62 -13.40
CA MET A 117 17.68 15.68 -12.41
C MET A 117 17.76 15.13 -10.98
N GLY A 118 16.96 14.08 -10.68
CA GLY A 118 17.01 13.40 -9.40
C GLY A 118 18.31 12.64 -9.12
N LEU A 119 19.05 12.25 -10.16
CA LEU A 119 20.37 11.61 -10.05
C LEU A 119 21.52 12.61 -9.96
N HIS A 120 21.38 13.76 -10.59
CA HIS A 120 22.41 14.81 -10.67
C HIS A 120 21.82 16.14 -10.17
N PRO A 121 21.56 16.25 -8.85
CA PRO A 121 20.89 17.42 -8.29
C PRO A 121 21.80 18.66 -8.34
N ASP A 122 21.26 19.76 -8.85
CA ASP A 122 21.85 21.09 -8.86
C ASP A 122 20.74 22.15 -8.62
N ALA A 123 21.10 23.43 -8.60
CA ALA A 123 20.16 24.51 -8.28
C ALA A 123 19.09 24.69 -9.36
N LYS A 124 19.45 24.67 -10.64
CA LYS A 124 18.51 24.82 -11.75
C LYS A 124 17.59 23.60 -11.86
N SER A 125 18.12 22.40 -11.67
CA SER A 125 17.34 21.16 -11.62
C SER A 125 16.25 21.23 -10.53
N ARG A 126 16.55 21.82 -9.36
CA ARG A 126 15.56 22.02 -8.30
C ARG A 126 14.43 22.92 -8.75
N GLU A 127 14.75 24.08 -9.28
CA GLU A 127 13.76 25.05 -9.76
C GLU A 127 12.88 24.43 -10.86
N ARG A 128 13.51 23.73 -11.80
CA ARG A 128 12.82 23.08 -12.89
C ARG A 128 11.90 21.94 -12.41
N LEU A 129 12.33 21.11 -11.47
CA LEU A 129 11.49 20.07 -10.89
C LEU A 129 10.22 20.64 -10.21
N ILE A 130 10.34 21.80 -9.54
CA ILE A 130 9.17 22.47 -8.93
C ILE A 130 8.18 22.91 -10.02
N GLU A 131 8.66 23.51 -11.13
CA GLU A 131 7.80 23.86 -12.26
C GLU A 131 7.11 22.64 -12.88
N MET A 132 7.84 21.53 -13.02
CA MET A 132 7.35 20.28 -13.62
C MET A 132 6.33 19.54 -12.75
N LEU A 133 6.15 19.89 -11.48
CA LEU A 133 5.01 19.40 -10.66
C LEU A 133 3.65 19.74 -11.29
N ARG A 134 3.60 20.78 -12.11
CA ARG A 134 2.41 21.20 -12.86
C ARG A 134 2.36 20.68 -14.30
N ASP A 135 3.18 19.69 -14.63
CA ASP A 135 3.13 19.08 -15.98
C ASP A 135 1.75 18.46 -16.21
N ARG A 136 1.29 18.52 -17.44
CA ARG A 136 -0.02 17.98 -17.86
C ARG A 136 -0.12 16.44 -17.84
N ASP A 137 0.99 15.74 -17.70
CA ASP A 137 1.04 14.28 -17.73
C ASP A 137 1.42 13.72 -16.36
N ALA A 138 0.56 12.90 -15.79
CA ALA A 138 0.74 12.31 -14.45
C ALA A 138 2.04 11.47 -14.32
N ARG A 139 2.53 10.86 -15.41
CA ARG A 139 3.80 10.12 -15.41
C ARG A 139 5.00 11.05 -15.21
N VAL A 140 4.92 12.28 -15.79
CA VAL A 140 5.95 13.30 -15.58
C VAL A 140 5.91 13.78 -14.13
N GLN A 141 4.73 14.15 -13.61
CA GLN A 141 4.56 14.57 -12.22
C GLN A 141 5.06 13.51 -11.24
N ARG A 142 4.77 12.22 -11.52
CA ARG A 142 5.29 11.10 -10.73
C ARG A 142 6.81 11.03 -10.76
N ALA A 143 7.42 11.11 -11.95
CA ALA A 143 8.87 11.09 -12.09
C ALA A 143 9.54 12.26 -11.37
N VAL A 144 8.88 13.43 -11.33
CA VAL A 144 9.31 14.61 -10.58
C VAL A 144 9.28 14.34 -9.07
N CYS A 145 8.19 13.83 -8.53
CA CYS A 145 8.10 13.46 -7.12
C CYS A 145 9.17 12.41 -6.74
N GLU A 146 9.39 11.39 -7.58
CA GLU A 146 10.44 10.39 -7.38
C GLU A 146 11.85 11.02 -7.43
N ALA A 147 12.08 12.01 -8.32
CA ALA A 147 13.33 12.74 -8.40
C ALA A 147 13.57 13.59 -7.14
N MET A 148 12.55 14.29 -6.65
CA MET A 148 12.60 15.05 -5.40
C MET A 148 12.93 14.16 -4.19
N LEU A 149 12.29 13.01 -4.10
CA LEU A 149 12.56 12.03 -3.03
C LEU A 149 13.99 11.50 -3.07
N ARG A 150 14.54 11.28 -4.26
CA ARG A 150 15.90 10.77 -4.46
C ARG A 150 16.96 11.81 -4.16
N SER A 151 16.78 13.02 -4.65
CA SER A 151 17.74 14.12 -4.50
C SER A 151 17.65 14.84 -3.15
N GLY A 152 16.50 14.74 -2.47
CA GLY A 152 16.20 15.56 -1.29
C GLY A 152 15.85 17.02 -1.61
N GLN A 153 15.72 17.38 -2.89
CA GLN A 153 15.37 18.73 -3.33
C GLN A 153 13.85 18.95 -3.28
N LEU A 154 13.33 19.12 -2.07
CA LEU A 154 11.90 19.28 -1.84
C LEU A 154 11.43 20.72 -2.10
N PRO A 155 10.15 20.95 -2.48
CA PRO A 155 9.57 22.27 -2.55
C PRO A 155 9.50 22.89 -1.14
N SER A 156 9.55 24.20 -1.06
CA SER A 156 9.39 24.93 0.21
C SER A 156 7.92 25.18 0.58
N ASP A 157 7.03 25.13 -0.42
CA ASP A 157 5.58 25.33 -0.30
C ASP A 157 4.87 24.01 -0.70
N PRO A 158 3.94 23.49 0.09
CA PRO A 158 3.19 22.29 -0.21
C PRO A 158 2.11 22.47 -1.28
N SER A 159 1.80 23.72 -1.70
CA SER A 159 0.67 24.04 -2.59
C SER A 159 0.67 23.30 -3.92
N ASP A 160 1.85 22.94 -4.45
CA ASP A 160 1.99 22.17 -5.69
C ASP A 160 1.92 20.65 -5.46
N ILE A 161 2.06 20.19 -4.22
CA ILE A 161 2.02 18.77 -3.85
C ILE A 161 0.60 18.34 -3.42
N LEU A 162 -0.10 19.19 -2.68
CA LEU A 162 -1.41 18.86 -2.12
C LEU A 162 -2.43 18.41 -3.17
N PRO A 163 -2.60 19.08 -4.33
CA PRO A 163 -3.55 18.64 -5.35
C PRO A 163 -3.23 17.24 -5.92
N LEU A 164 -1.95 16.85 -5.95
CA LEU A 164 -1.52 15.55 -6.47
C LEU A 164 -1.95 14.38 -5.57
N LEU A 165 -2.33 14.65 -4.32
CA LEU A 165 -2.86 13.63 -3.42
C LEU A 165 -4.22 13.10 -3.87
N ALA A 166 -5.01 13.92 -4.59
CA ALA A 166 -6.33 13.53 -5.11
C ALA A 166 -6.29 13.01 -6.56
N ASP A 167 -5.09 12.83 -7.14
CA ASP A 167 -4.97 12.33 -8.51
C ASP A 167 -5.50 10.89 -8.65
N GLU A 168 -6.13 10.61 -9.79
CA GLU A 168 -6.67 9.28 -10.12
C GLU A 168 -5.56 8.23 -10.28
N ASP A 169 -4.35 8.64 -10.71
CA ASP A 169 -3.17 7.77 -10.67
C ASP A 169 -2.70 7.56 -9.22
N ARG A 170 -3.11 6.44 -8.66
CA ARG A 170 -2.76 6.04 -7.29
C ARG A 170 -1.24 6.04 -7.04
N THR A 171 -0.43 5.85 -8.07
CA THR A 171 1.04 5.87 -7.93
C THR A 171 1.53 7.30 -7.79
N LEU A 172 0.95 8.25 -8.54
CA LEU A 172 1.24 9.67 -8.38
C LEU A 172 0.82 10.14 -6.98
N ALA A 173 -0.42 9.88 -6.57
CA ALA A 173 -0.90 10.22 -5.23
C ALA A 173 0.00 9.65 -4.12
N PHE A 174 0.46 8.40 -4.28
CA PHE A 174 1.38 7.77 -3.34
C PHE A 174 2.73 8.50 -3.26
N VAL A 175 3.39 8.79 -4.39
CA VAL A 175 4.71 9.43 -4.37
C VAL A 175 4.61 10.89 -3.93
N ALA A 176 3.53 11.61 -4.28
CA ALA A 176 3.26 12.96 -3.79
C ALA A 176 3.11 12.98 -2.26
N ARG A 177 2.37 12.03 -1.70
CA ARG A 177 2.28 11.83 -0.25
C ARG A 177 3.66 11.61 0.37
N ARG A 178 4.52 10.79 -0.26
CA ARG A 178 5.89 10.55 0.24
C ARG A 178 6.76 11.82 0.20
N VAL A 179 6.54 12.71 -0.77
CA VAL A 179 7.21 14.04 -0.80
C VAL A 179 6.73 14.88 0.38
N LEU A 180 5.41 14.96 0.60
CA LEU A 180 4.81 15.71 1.70
C LEU A 180 5.35 15.25 3.07
N GLU A 181 5.47 13.94 3.29
CA GLU A 181 6.02 13.35 4.52
C GLU A 181 7.49 13.75 4.81
N ARG A 182 8.22 14.19 3.79
CA ARG A 182 9.61 14.67 3.90
C ARG A 182 9.72 16.19 4.11
N MET A 183 8.63 16.92 3.89
CA MET A 183 8.58 18.36 4.11
C MET A 183 8.36 18.66 5.60
N PRO A 184 8.81 19.85 6.10
CA PRO A 184 8.54 20.26 7.48
C PRO A 184 7.03 20.28 7.78
N VAL A 185 6.59 19.54 8.79
CA VAL A 185 5.17 19.32 9.13
C VAL A 185 4.43 20.61 9.41
N ASP A 186 5.06 21.57 10.05
CA ASP A 186 4.49 22.90 10.37
C ASP A 186 4.02 23.67 9.13
N LYS A 187 4.56 23.36 7.95
CA LYS A 187 4.20 24.03 6.70
C LYS A 187 2.88 23.57 6.11
N TRP A 188 2.43 22.34 6.41
CA TRP A 188 1.28 21.74 5.75
C TRP A 188 0.23 21.10 6.68
N ARG A 189 0.55 20.87 7.97
CA ARG A 189 -0.36 20.26 8.96
C ARG A 189 -1.77 20.87 8.93
N LYS A 190 -1.86 22.20 9.06
CA LYS A 190 -3.15 22.89 9.08
C LYS A 190 -3.92 22.79 7.77
N GLN A 191 -3.18 22.74 6.66
CA GLN A 191 -3.79 22.66 5.33
C GLN A 191 -4.47 21.32 5.12
N VAL A 192 -3.86 20.22 5.52
CA VAL A 192 -4.45 18.88 5.36
C VAL A 192 -5.59 18.62 6.33
N LEU A 193 -5.49 19.09 7.58
CA LEU A 193 -6.57 18.94 8.57
C LEU A 193 -7.82 19.74 8.21
N GLY A 194 -7.66 20.89 7.57
CA GLY A 194 -8.78 21.77 7.16
C GLY A 194 -9.09 21.71 5.67
N HIS A 195 -8.58 20.74 4.91
CA HIS A 195 -8.77 20.69 3.48
C HIS A 195 -10.23 20.38 3.11
N LEU A 196 -10.76 21.13 2.11
CA LEU A 196 -12.15 20.97 1.65
C LEU A 196 -12.35 19.72 0.79
N ASP A 197 -11.34 19.34 0.03
CA ASP A 197 -11.35 18.09 -0.71
C ASP A 197 -11.04 16.93 0.24
N SER A 198 -11.98 16.02 0.40
CA SER A 198 -11.87 14.87 1.32
C SER A 198 -10.69 13.96 0.97
N ARG A 199 -10.42 13.73 -0.32
CA ARG A 199 -9.34 12.87 -0.77
C ARG A 199 -7.97 13.44 -0.41
N VAL A 200 -7.75 14.75 -0.64
CA VAL A 200 -6.54 15.46 -0.19
C VAL A 200 -6.41 15.40 1.32
N GLY A 201 -7.52 15.63 2.05
CA GLY A 201 -7.56 15.55 3.51
C GLY A 201 -7.15 14.16 4.02
N ILE A 202 -7.76 13.10 3.53
CA ILE A 202 -7.50 11.70 3.95
C ILE A 202 -6.03 11.32 3.71
N LEU A 203 -5.51 11.52 2.49
CA LEU A 203 -4.13 11.17 2.18
C LEU A 203 -3.11 12.10 2.83
N GLY A 204 -3.47 13.38 3.02
CA GLY A 204 -2.68 14.34 3.78
C GLY A 204 -2.59 13.98 5.26
N MET A 205 -3.69 13.60 5.89
CA MET A 205 -3.71 13.11 7.27
C MET A 205 -2.92 11.80 7.42
N LEU A 206 -2.96 10.90 6.43
CA LEU A 206 -2.09 9.71 6.43
C LEU A 206 -0.61 10.10 6.37
N ALA A 207 -0.26 11.13 5.56
CA ALA A 207 1.09 11.69 5.57
C ALA A 207 1.45 12.25 6.95
N LEU A 208 0.52 12.93 7.60
CA LEU A 208 0.71 13.55 8.91
C LEU A 208 1.02 12.51 9.99
N VAL A 209 0.22 11.47 10.08
CA VAL A 209 0.46 10.35 11.01
C VAL A 209 1.79 9.63 10.72
N ASN A 210 2.24 9.60 9.46
CA ASN A 210 3.53 9.01 9.11
C ASN A 210 4.73 9.90 9.50
N ALA A 211 4.58 11.22 9.36
CA ALA A 211 5.65 12.19 9.62
C ALA A 211 5.75 12.55 11.12
N ASP A 212 4.62 12.59 11.80
CA ASP A 212 4.50 12.90 13.24
C ASP A 212 3.49 11.96 13.91
N PRO A 213 3.91 10.76 14.35
CA PRO A 213 3.04 9.78 15.01
C PRO A 213 2.80 10.06 16.50
N SER A 214 2.91 11.33 16.94
CA SER A 214 2.63 11.70 18.33
C SER A 214 1.16 11.42 18.69
N GLU A 215 0.89 11.14 19.96
CA GLU A 215 -0.47 10.93 20.46
C GLU A 215 -1.39 12.11 20.12
N GLU A 216 -0.89 13.35 20.29
CA GLU A 216 -1.61 14.58 20.00
C GLU A 216 -2.02 14.64 18.52
N THR A 217 -1.07 14.42 17.61
CA THR A 217 -1.33 14.41 16.16
C THR A 217 -2.31 13.31 15.76
N CYS A 218 -2.16 12.11 16.32
CA CYS A 218 -3.07 11.02 16.02
C CYS A 218 -4.49 11.28 16.53
N LEU A 219 -4.66 11.91 17.70
CA LEU A 219 -5.97 12.32 18.21
C LEU A 219 -6.62 13.39 17.35
N GLU A 220 -5.87 14.39 16.86
CA GLU A 220 -6.41 15.38 15.91
C GLU A 220 -6.88 14.74 14.61
N VAL A 221 -6.08 13.78 14.06
CA VAL A 221 -6.44 13.03 12.85
C VAL A 221 -7.70 12.21 13.08
N LEU A 222 -7.84 11.54 14.23
CA LEU A 222 -9.04 10.77 14.58
C LEU A 222 -10.27 11.65 14.71
N ALA A 223 -10.13 12.82 15.35
CA ALA A 223 -11.21 13.80 15.47
C ALA A 223 -11.67 14.28 14.08
N ARG A 224 -10.72 14.66 13.21
CA ARG A 224 -11.05 15.10 11.84
C ARG A 224 -11.64 13.97 11.00
N SER A 225 -11.16 12.74 11.15
CA SER A 225 -11.73 11.56 10.49
C SER A 225 -13.18 11.32 10.92
N SER A 226 -13.48 11.47 12.21
CA SER A 226 -14.84 11.40 12.73
C SER A 226 -15.76 12.47 12.13
N GLU A 227 -15.28 13.71 11.99
CA GLU A 227 -16.03 14.77 11.31
C GLU A 227 -16.30 14.42 9.84
N LEU A 228 -15.27 13.97 9.09
CA LEU A 228 -15.42 13.59 7.69
C LEU A 228 -16.45 12.48 7.48
N MET A 229 -16.54 11.53 8.39
CA MET A 229 -17.54 10.45 8.31
C MET A 229 -18.98 10.95 8.54
N THR A 230 -19.19 12.17 9.03
CA THR A 230 -20.53 12.80 9.09
C THR A 230 -20.90 13.56 7.80
N GLU A 231 -19.93 13.76 6.91
CA GLU A 231 -20.10 14.41 5.61
C GLU A 231 -20.37 13.34 4.53
N PHE A 232 -20.70 13.79 3.31
CA PHE A 232 -20.79 12.86 2.18
C PHE A 232 -19.41 12.42 1.72
N LEU A 233 -19.11 11.12 1.83
CA LEU A 233 -17.91 10.49 1.30
C LEU A 233 -18.28 9.48 0.23
N SER A 234 -17.39 9.31 -0.76
CA SER A 234 -17.47 8.13 -1.62
C SER A 234 -17.17 6.86 -0.81
N ASP A 235 -17.68 5.71 -1.25
CA ASP A 235 -17.41 4.41 -0.60
C ASP A 235 -15.90 4.14 -0.45
N ALA A 236 -15.10 4.55 -1.45
CA ALA A 236 -13.65 4.39 -1.41
C ALA A 236 -13.00 5.29 -0.36
N ASP A 237 -13.44 6.55 -0.26
CA ASP A 237 -12.93 7.49 0.73
C ASP A 237 -13.36 7.12 2.14
N PHE A 238 -14.57 6.59 2.32
CA PHE A 238 -15.02 6.07 3.60
C PHE A 238 -14.14 4.92 4.07
N VAL A 239 -13.89 3.92 3.22
CA VAL A 239 -12.99 2.79 3.52
C VAL A 239 -11.57 3.29 3.84
N ASP A 240 -11.04 4.25 3.08
CA ASP A 240 -9.70 4.80 3.34
C ASP A 240 -9.67 5.63 4.64
N THR A 241 -10.77 6.31 5.01
CA THR A 241 -10.91 7.00 6.32
C THR A 241 -10.90 5.99 7.48
N LEU A 242 -11.61 4.87 7.36
CA LEU A 242 -11.58 3.81 8.38
C LEU A 242 -10.16 3.24 8.54
N ARG A 243 -9.43 3.03 7.43
CA ARG A 243 -8.03 2.60 7.46
C ARG A 243 -7.10 3.63 8.08
N LEU A 244 -7.34 4.91 7.79
CA LEU A 244 -6.61 6.00 8.43
C LEU A 244 -6.81 5.98 9.95
N CYS A 245 -8.03 5.77 10.44
CA CYS A 245 -8.31 5.60 11.86
C CYS A 245 -7.50 4.45 12.46
N GLN A 246 -7.45 3.28 11.81
CA GLN A 246 -6.64 2.14 12.28
C GLN A 246 -5.15 2.50 12.40
N VAL A 247 -4.61 3.19 11.38
CA VAL A 247 -3.20 3.62 11.38
C VAL A 247 -2.93 4.62 12.50
N ALA A 248 -3.81 5.60 12.69
CA ALA A 248 -3.67 6.62 13.75
C ALA A 248 -3.76 6.01 15.15
N LEU A 249 -4.75 5.15 15.41
CA LEU A 249 -4.90 4.42 16.67
C LEU A 249 -3.64 3.61 17.01
N HIS A 250 -3.12 2.88 16.02
CA HIS A 250 -1.96 2.02 16.21
C HIS A 250 -0.67 2.83 16.41
N ARG A 251 -0.41 3.83 15.57
CA ARG A 251 0.85 4.60 15.63
C ARG A 251 0.91 5.54 16.80
N GLY A 252 -0.22 6.16 17.16
CA GLY A 252 -0.34 7.01 18.34
C GLY A 252 -0.44 6.24 19.65
N GLN A 253 -0.54 4.89 19.61
CA GLN A 253 -0.79 4.05 20.80
C GLN A 253 -1.99 4.55 21.60
N ILE A 254 -3.07 4.94 20.89
CA ILE A 254 -4.24 5.57 21.50
C ILE A 254 -5.04 4.53 22.29
N ASP A 255 -5.27 4.82 23.57
CA ASP A 255 -6.16 4.02 24.39
C ASP A 255 -7.62 4.19 23.90
N PRO A 256 -8.37 3.11 23.67
CA PRO A 256 -9.76 3.17 23.20
C PRO A 256 -10.66 4.06 24.06
N SER A 257 -10.42 4.16 25.37
CA SER A 257 -11.19 5.02 26.27
C SER A 257 -11.11 6.53 25.96
N ARG A 258 -10.10 6.94 25.21
CA ARG A 258 -9.88 8.34 24.79
C ARG A 258 -10.71 8.75 23.57
N VAL A 259 -11.30 7.78 22.86
CA VAL A 259 -12.00 7.98 21.58
C VAL A 259 -13.38 7.34 21.56
N THR A 260 -14.11 7.44 22.67
CA THR A 260 -15.41 6.82 22.85
C THR A 260 -16.46 7.29 21.82
N ALA A 261 -16.44 8.57 21.44
CA ALA A 261 -17.33 9.08 20.40
C ALA A 261 -17.05 8.42 19.02
N LEU A 262 -15.79 8.23 18.66
CA LEU A 262 -15.41 7.50 17.44
C LEU A 262 -15.84 6.04 17.52
N ARG A 263 -15.65 5.38 18.69
CA ARG A 263 -16.12 4.01 18.92
C ARG A 263 -17.61 3.87 18.66
N ASP A 264 -18.40 4.77 19.23
CA ASP A 264 -19.85 4.71 19.13
C ASP A 264 -20.31 4.99 17.67
N GLN A 265 -19.67 5.93 16.98
CA GLN A 265 -19.89 6.19 15.55
C GLN A 265 -19.57 4.96 14.67
N ILE A 266 -18.41 4.33 14.87
CA ILE A 266 -18.04 3.10 14.16
C ILE A 266 -19.05 1.97 14.43
N ALA A 267 -19.53 1.86 15.66
CA ALA A 267 -20.53 0.88 16.03
C ALA A 267 -21.88 1.13 15.32
N GLU A 268 -22.29 2.38 15.14
CA GLU A 268 -23.53 2.71 14.45
C GLU A 268 -23.50 2.35 12.95
N GLU A 269 -22.35 2.48 12.31
CA GLU A 269 -22.16 2.18 10.88
C GLU A 269 -22.15 0.67 10.57
N PHE A 270 -21.91 -0.20 11.56
CA PHE A 270 -21.86 -1.65 11.32
C PHE A 270 -23.23 -2.32 11.52
N PRO A 271 -23.70 -3.20 10.61
CA PRO A 271 -23.11 -3.49 9.31
C PRO A 271 -23.55 -2.47 8.22
N ALA A 272 -22.61 -2.06 7.39
CA ALA A 272 -22.87 -1.27 6.18
C ALA A 272 -23.32 -2.14 5.00
N GLY A 273 -23.84 -1.51 3.94
CA GLY A 273 -24.26 -2.21 2.72
C GLY A 273 -23.11 -2.79 1.85
N ASP A 274 -21.86 -2.40 2.10
CA ASP A 274 -20.67 -2.89 1.37
C ASP A 274 -19.76 -3.70 2.29
N ASN A 275 -19.44 -4.93 1.90
CA ASN A 275 -18.60 -5.82 2.69
C ASN A 275 -17.17 -5.30 2.91
N ARG A 276 -16.64 -4.48 1.99
CA ARG A 276 -15.32 -3.84 2.18
C ARG A 276 -15.35 -2.87 3.37
N MET A 277 -16.46 -2.14 3.53
CA MET A 277 -16.68 -1.29 4.72
C MET A 277 -16.78 -2.16 5.97
N ASN A 278 -17.57 -3.22 5.91
CA ASN A 278 -17.76 -4.14 7.04
C ASN A 278 -16.45 -4.75 7.52
N HIS A 279 -15.52 -5.05 6.63
CA HIS A 279 -14.19 -5.55 7.00
C HIS A 279 -13.39 -4.55 7.85
N GLU A 280 -13.47 -3.26 7.54
CA GLU A 280 -12.75 -2.24 8.30
C GLU A 280 -13.52 -1.84 9.57
N LEU A 281 -14.85 -1.76 9.50
CA LEU A 281 -15.71 -1.46 10.64
C LEU A 281 -15.58 -2.49 11.75
N ILE A 282 -15.64 -3.79 11.41
CA ILE A 282 -15.55 -4.86 12.43
C ILE A 282 -14.17 -4.90 13.10
N ARG A 283 -13.08 -4.60 12.34
CA ARG A 283 -11.73 -4.49 12.91
C ARG A 283 -11.64 -3.35 13.91
N LEU A 284 -12.15 -2.17 13.53
CA LEU A 284 -12.17 -1.00 14.39
C LEU A 284 -13.05 -1.22 15.62
N ALA A 285 -14.27 -1.75 15.43
CA ALA A 285 -15.18 -2.02 16.53
C ALA A 285 -14.59 -3.00 17.55
N ALA A 286 -13.95 -4.07 17.08
CA ALA A 286 -13.27 -5.02 17.96
C ALA A 286 -12.07 -4.38 18.70
N TYR A 287 -11.25 -3.59 18.00
CA TYR A 287 -10.13 -2.89 18.63
C TYR A 287 -10.59 -1.87 19.66
N LEU A 288 -11.62 -1.09 19.33
CA LEU A 288 -12.20 -0.07 20.21
C LEU A 288 -13.09 -0.63 21.33
N GLN A 289 -13.28 -1.95 21.37
CA GLN A 289 -14.15 -2.63 22.33
C GLN A 289 -15.58 -2.09 22.29
N ALA A 290 -16.15 -2.01 21.09
CA ALA A 290 -17.52 -1.57 20.85
C ALA A 290 -18.51 -2.72 21.08
N ASP A 291 -18.82 -3.01 22.32
CA ASP A 291 -19.72 -4.09 22.80
C ASP A 291 -21.14 -3.99 22.22
N SER A 292 -21.62 -2.79 21.96
CA SER A 292 -22.95 -2.53 21.38
C SER A 292 -23.19 -3.18 20.00
N ILE A 293 -22.13 -3.71 19.33
CA ILE A 293 -22.28 -4.43 18.05
C ILE A 293 -22.56 -5.92 18.21
N ALA A 294 -22.48 -6.50 19.42
CA ALA A 294 -22.48 -7.96 19.61
C ALA A 294 -23.66 -8.66 18.90
N ASP A 295 -24.88 -8.21 19.13
CA ASP A 295 -26.07 -8.81 18.52
C ASP A 295 -26.04 -8.64 16.98
N ARG A 296 -25.74 -7.44 16.48
CA ARG A 296 -25.66 -7.17 15.03
C ARG A 296 -24.56 -7.97 14.35
N ALA A 297 -23.46 -8.22 15.06
CA ALA A 297 -22.38 -9.05 14.57
C ALA A 297 -22.79 -10.52 14.47
N LEU A 298 -23.54 -11.06 15.46
CA LEU A 298 -24.09 -12.41 15.37
C LEU A 298 -25.13 -12.54 14.26
N ASP A 299 -26.00 -11.55 14.07
CA ASP A 299 -26.92 -11.47 12.94
C ASP A 299 -26.17 -11.48 11.59
N TYR A 300 -25.08 -10.72 11.50
CA TYR A 300 -24.20 -10.71 10.32
C TYR A 300 -23.59 -12.09 10.04
N LEU A 301 -23.15 -12.81 11.06
CA LEU A 301 -22.62 -14.18 10.91
C LEU A 301 -23.69 -15.18 10.44
N SER A 302 -24.94 -14.94 10.78
CA SER A 302 -26.09 -15.79 10.42
C SER A 302 -26.72 -15.41 9.07
N SER A 303 -26.29 -14.31 8.45
CA SER A 303 -26.82 -13.78 7.20
C SER A 303 -26.36 -14.56 5.95
N ASP A 304 -26.92 -14.21 4.80
CA ASP A 304 -26.50 -14.75 3.49
C ASP A 304 -25.23 -14.09 2.91
N ASN A 305 -24.52 -13.29 3.70
CA ASN A 305 -23.25 -12.72 3.28
C ASN A 305 -22.23 -13.82 2.89
N PRO A 306 -21.29 -13.55 1.97
CA PRO A 306 -20.28 -14.52 1.57
C PRO A 306 -19.52 -15.11 2.77
N GLU A 307 -19.28 -16.41 2.76
CA GLU A 307 -18.57 -17.11 3.86
C GLU A 307 -17.24 -16.46 4.24
N PRO A 308 -16.37 -16.01 3.30
CA PRO A 308 -15.13 -15.32 3.67
C PRO A 308 -15.34 -14.05 4.49
N ASP A 309 -16.39 -13.27 4.21
CA ASP A 309 -16.70 -12.02 4.90
C ASP A 309 -17.20 -12.29 6.32
N ARG A 310 -18.10 -13.26 6.47
CA ARG A 310 -18.58 -13.72 7.77
C ARG A 310 -17.46 -14.32 8.63
N THR A 311 -16.59 -15.11 8.00
CA THR A 311 -15.42 -15.70 8.68
C THR A 311 -14.47 -14.60 9.18
N LEU A 312 -14.20 -13.57 8.37
CA LEU A 312 -13.38 -12.44 8.80
C LEU A 312 -14.00 -11.71 10.00
N ALA A 313 -15.32 -11.46 9.96
CA ALA A 313 -16.03 -10.85 11.08
C ALA A 313 -15.90 -11.70 12.36
N ALA A 314 -16.17 -13.00 12.27
CA ALA A 314 -16.03 -13.93 13.38
C ALA A 314 -14.60 -13.93 13.96
N MET A 315 -13.57 -13.87 13.09
CA MET A 315 -12.18 -13.79 13.51
C MET A 315 -11.84 -12.49 14.25
N CYS A 316 -12.48 -11.38 13.91
CA CYS A 316 -12.29 -10.11 14.62
C CYS A 316 -12.99 -10.12 15.99
N LEU A 317 -14.15 -10.76 16.09
CA LEU A 317 -14.94 -10.81 17.32
C LEU A 317 -14.22 -11.50 18.49
N GLN A 318 -13.23 -12.37 18.25
CA GLN A 318 -12.42 -12.95 19.32
C GLN A 318 -11.71 -11.89 20.18
N PHE A 319 -11.49 -10.69 19.65
CA PHE A 319 -10.83 -9.59 20.35
C PHE A 319 -11.81 -8.67 21.08
N LEU A 320 -13.11 -8.83 20.88
CA LEU A 320 -14.14 -8.13 21.65
C LEU A 320 -14.29 -8.87 22.99
N SER A 321 -13.76 -8.29 24.06
CA SER A 321 -13.58 -8.99 25.35
C SER A 321 -14.60 -8.62 26.42
N HIS A 322 -15.42 -7.59 26.19
CA HIS A 322 -16.37 -7.08 27.17
C HIS A 322 -17.82 -7.41 26.76
N ASP A 323 -18.64 -7.57 27.78
CA ASP A 323 -20.11 -7.61 27.73
C ASP A 323 -20.79 -8.70 26.88
N TRP A 324 -20.07 -9.75 26.46
CA TRP A 324 -20.71 -10.94 25.94
C TRP A 324 -21.53 -11.63 27.03
N ASN A 325 -22.85 -11.84 26.83
CA ASN A 325 -23.62 -12.75 27.65
C ASN A 325 -23.35 -14.20 27.23
N ALA A 326 -23.81 -15.16 28.04
CA ALA A 326 -23.57 -16.60 27.81
C ALA A 326 -24.15 -17.07 26.47
N GLU A 327 -25.31 -16.58 26.06
CA GLU A 327 -25.96 -16.95 24.82
C GLU A 327 -25.16 -16.49 23.61
N GLN A 328 -24.70 -15.23 23.60
CA GLN A 328 -23.84 -14.66 22.57
C GLN A 328 -22.52 -15.41 22.44
N ARG A 329 -21.87 -15.77 23.55
CA ARG A 329 -20.64 -16.57 23.54
C ARG A 329 -20.86 -17.94 22.90
N PHE A 330 -21.99 -18.57 23.17
CA PHE A 330 -22.31 -19.88 22.62
C PHE A 330 -22.63 -19.80 21.13
N GLU A 331 -23.28 -18.74 20.64
CA GLU A 331 -23.53 -18.55 19.22
C GLU A 331 -22.24 -18.36 18.45
N ILE A 332 -21.28 -17.57 18.95
CA ILE A 332 -19.99 -17.42 18.27
C ILE A 332 -19.18 -18.73 18.28
N LEU A 333 -19.21 -19.49 19.36
CA LEU A 333 -18.54 -20.79 19.42
C LEU A 333 -19.17 -21.83 18.47
N LYS A 334 -20.48 -21.83 18.30
CA LYS A 334 -21.19 -22.64 17.28
C LYS A 334 -20.73 -22.25 15.86
N TYR A 335 -20.61 -20.95 15.61
CA TYR A 335 -20.11 -20.48 14.31
C TYR A 335 -18.70 -21.00 14.04
N TYR A 336 -17.76 -20.85 14.98
CA TYR A 336 -16.39 -21.36 14.81
C TYR A 336 -16.36 -22.88 14.58
N GLU A 337 -17.14 -23.64 15.32
CA GLU A 337 -17.26 -25.09 15.17
C GLU A 337 -17.76 -25.47 13.77
N SER A 338 -18.86 -24.82 13.33
CA SER A 338 -19.44 -25.05 12.00
C SER A 338 -18.48 -24.66 10.88
N ALA A 339 -17.87 -23.50 10.96
CA ALA A 339 -16.94 -23.01 9.94
C ALA A 339 -15.69 -23.91 9.84
N ALA A 340 -15.16 -24.37 10.97
CA ALA A 340 -14.00 -25.28 10.99
C ALA A 340 -14.32 -26.66 10.40
N ASN A 341 -15.53 -27.16 10.60
CA ASN A 341 -15.96 -28.48 10.10
C ASN A 341 -16.34 -28.45 8.61
N ASN A 342 -16.82 -27.31 8.11
CA ASN A 342 -17.32 -27.18 6.75
C ASN A 342 -16.26 -26.71 5.74
N THR A 343 -15.10 -26.20 6.18
CA THR A 343 -14.05 -25.75 5.26
C THR A 343 -13.26 -26.92 4.67
N SER A 344 -12.97 -26.85 3.38
CA SER A 344 -12.05 -27.77 2.70
C SER A 344 -10.57 -27.40 2.92
N SER A 345 -10.29 -26.24 3.49
CA SER A 345 -8.93 -25.75 3.76
C SER A 345 -8.46 -26.18 5.14
N SER A 346 -7.50 -27.12 5.19
CA SER A 346 -6.87 -27.55 6.45
C SER A 346 -6.21 -26.43 7.22
N SER A 347 -5.68 -25.42 6.52
CA SER A 347 -5.06 -24.24 7.12
C SER A 347 -6.11 -23.33 7.78
N LEU A 348 -7.27 -23.13 7.15
CA LEU A 348 -8.36 -22.35 7.72
C LEU A 348 -8.98 -23.08 8.91
N ALA A 349 -9.22 -24.39 8.81
CA ALA A 349 -9.71 -25.19 9.92
C ALA A 349 -8.78 -25.07 11.15
N MET A 350 -7.48 -25.22 10.96
CA MET A 350 -6.49 -25.07 12.04
C MET A 350 -6.50 -23.64 12.62
N TYR A 351 -6.65 -22.64 11.78
CA TYR A 351 -6.72 -21.25 12.22
C TYR A 351 -7.98 -21.02 13.07
N LEU A 352 -9.14 -21.47 12.64
CA LEU A 352 -10.39 -21.39 13.40
C LEU A 352 -10.33 -22.13 14.74
N MET A 353 -9.64 -23.27 14.79
CA MET A 353 -9.37 -23.95 16.07
C MET A 353 -8.55 -23.07 17.03
N ASN A 354 -7.53 -22.35 16.52
CA ASN A 354 -6.76 -21.42 17.33
C ASN A 354 -7.60 -20.22 17.80
N VAL A 355 -8.46 -19.67 16.91
CA VAL A 355 -9.42 -18.61 17.27
C VAL A 355 -10.36 -19.08 18.37
N THR A 356 -10.93 -20.29 18.24
CA THR A 356 -11.79 -20.88 19.28
C THR A 356 -11.07 -21.00 20.61
N ARG A 357 -9.82 -21.47 20.61
CA ARG A 357 -9.01 -21.57 21.83
C ARG A 357 -8.73 -20.20 22.45
N ASP A 358 -8.43 -19.18 21.65
CA ASP A 358 -8.10 -17.85 22.15
C ASP A 358 -9.36 -17.14 22.67
N PHE A 359 -10.49 -17.30 22.01
CA PHE A 359 -11.79 -16.86 22.52
C PHE A 359 -12.17 -17.59 23.84
N GLY A 360 -11.84 -18.88 23.93
CA GLY A 360 -12.05 -19.68 25.13
C GLY A 360 -11.40 -19.11 26.41
N LYS A 361 -10.35 -18.28 26.27
CA LYS A 361 -9.72 -17.61 27.41
C LYS A 361 -10.63 -16.58 28.10
N SER A 362 -11.61 -16.04 27.38
CA SER A 362 -12.60 -15.09 27.92
C SER A 362 -13.81 -15.74 28.60
N LEU A 363 -13.96 -17.06 28.51
CA LEU A 363 -15.09 -17.79 29.09
C LEU A 363 -15.05 -17.77 30.64
N SER A 364 -16.21 -17.69 31.26
CA SER A 364 -16.36 -17.92 32.72
C SER A 364 -16.25 -19.41 33.06
N ASP A 365 -16.12 -19.76 34.36
CA ASP A 365 -16.11 -21.15 34.80
C ASP A 365 -17.47 -21.84 34.58
N GLU A 366 -18.54 -21.05 34.62
CA GLU A 366 -19.89 -21.52 34.31
C GLU A 366 -20.04 -21.85 32.83
N ASP A 367 -19.51 -20.98 31.93
CA ASP A 367 -19.49 -21.24 30.49
C ASP A 367 -18.68 -22.50 30.17
N VAL A 368 -17.50 -22.66 30.80
CA VAL A 368 -16.65 -23.85 30.64
C VAL A 368 -17.41 -25.12 31.01
N THR A 369 -18.14 -25.10 32.12
CA THR A 369 -18.96 -26.25 32.58
C THR A 369 -20.04 -26.57 31.55
N ALA A 370 -20.81 -25.57 31.11
CA ALA A 370 -21.86 -25.73 30.11
C ALA A 370 -21.35 -26.25 28.76
N ILE A 371 -20.14 -25.80 28.30
CA ILE A 371 -19.51 -26.28 27.07
C ILE A 371 -19.08 -27.75 27.20
N LEU A 372 -18.51 -28.14 28.35
CA LEU A 372 -18.10 -29.52 28.60
C LEU A 372 -19.28 -30.49 28.63
N GLU A 373 -20.44 -30.04 29.10
CA GLU A 373 -21.67 -30.82 29.06
C GLU A 373 -22.16 -31.11 27.64
N GLN A 374 -21.86 -30.21 26.65
CA GLN A 374 -22.16 -30.45 25.23
C GLN A 374 -21.26 -31.52 24.60
N GLY A 375 -20.11 -31.78 25.19
CA GLY A 375 -19.20 -32.85 24.78
C GLY A 375 -18.75 -32.82 23.32
N ALA A 376 -18.96 -33.94 22.62
CA ALA A 376 -18.51 -34.09 21.22
C ALA A 376 -19.25 -33.23 20.21
N VAL A 377 -20.38 -32.63 20.54
CA VAL A 377 -21.16 -31.72 19.68
C VAL A 377 -20.37 -30.44 19.39
N TRP A 378 -19.65 -29.94 20.40
CA TRP A 378 -18.81 -28.76 20.32
C TRP A 378 -17.35 -29.11 20.57
N ARG A 379 -16.80 -29.96 19.73
CA ARG A 379 -15.47 -30.55 19.94
C ARG A 379 -14.36 -29.50 20.13
N ASN A 380 -14.32 -28.47 19.27
CA ASN A 380 -13.28 -27.45 19.34
C ASN A 380 -13.45 -26.54 20.55
N ALA A 381 -14.71 -26.18 20.89
CA ALA A 381 -15.04 -25.42 22.09
C ALA A 381 -14.73 -26.20 23.36
N ALA A 382 -15.06 -27.51 23.40
CA ALA A 382 -14.72 -28.37 24.51
C ALA A 382 -13.19 -28.49 24.72
N LEU A 383 -12.44 -28.62 23.65
CA LEU A 383 -10.97 -28.60 23.73
C LEU A 383 -10.45 -27.26 24.26
N ALA A 384 -11.02 -26.12 23.81
CA ALA A 384 -10.65 -24.80 24.31
C ALA A 384 -10.97 -24.67 25.82
N ALA A 385 -12.12 -25.15 26.25
CA ALA A 385 -12.52 -25.19 27.67
C ALA A 385 -11.55 -26.03 28.51
N ILE A 386 -11.17 -27.22 28.05
CA ILE A 386 -10.18 -28.08 28.71
C ILE A 386 -8.81 -27.37 28.87
N TYR A 387 -8.37 -26.59 27.85
CA TYR A 387 -7.14 -25.84 27.98
C TYR A 387 -7.18 -24.74 29.05
N LYS A 388 -8.35 -24.28 29.43
CA LYS A 388 -8.52 -23.29 30.50
C LYS A 388 -8.45 -23.91 31.90
N LEU A 389 -8.79 -25.19 32.02
CA LEU A 389 -8.76 -25.87 33.32
C LEU A 389 -7.32 -25.97 33.84
N PRO A 390 -7.11 -25.83 35.16
CA PRO A 390 -5.81 -26.04 35.77
C PRO A 390 -5.33 -27.47 35.46
N ARG A 391 -4.14 -27.60 34.89
CA ARG A 391 -3.53 -28.90 34.68
C ARG A 391 -3.14 -29.49 36.01
N PRO A 392 -3.49 -30.75 36.33
CA PRO A 392 -2.89 -31.40 37.47
C PRO A 392 -1.38 -31.44 37.23
N ILE A 393 -0.62 -30.87 38.16
CA ILE A 393 0.83 -31.04 38.19
C ILE A 393 1.00 -32.42 38.83
N ASP A 394 1.33 -33.42 38.03
CA ASP A 394 1.82 -34.69 38.55
C ASP A 394 3.17 -34.39 39.20
N GLU A 395 3.20 -34.30 40.52
CA GLU A 395 4.41 -34.36 41.30
C GLU A 395 4.91 -35.81 41.25
N GLU A 396 5.74 -36.17 40.24
CA GLU A 396 6.68 -37.25 40.27
C GLU A 396 8.10 -36.74 39.87
#